data_857db68eda9c0d800ded6c42aa3dbc84
#
_entry.id   857db68eda9c0d800ded6c42aa3dbc84
#
_cell.length_a   1.000
_cell.length_b   1.000
_cell.length_c   1.000
_cell.angle_alpha   90.00
_cell.angle_beta   90.00
_cell.angle_gamma   90.00
#
_symmetry.space_group_name_H-M   'P 1'
#
loop_
_entity.id
_entity.type
_entity.pdbx_description
1 polymer ?
#
loop_
_entity_poly.entity_id
_entity_poly.type
_entity_poly.pdbx_seq_one_letter_code
_entity_poly.pdbx_strand_id
1 'polypeptide(L)'
;MKFVNALISNTKGEGKEGDPFWTKAETLLYCALLGYIIFEGSEEERNMNTLVDMISGMEVKEDDEDFLNAVDYMFKGLEQRKPDCFAVKQYKKYKLASGKTAKSILISCGSRLAPFDIPQLREIMSYDEMELDRMGDRRTATFFCISDTDSTYNFLVALAFSQMFNLLCERADNVHGGRLPHHVRVLWDEAANTGQVPNLEKLVAVIRSREVSLTLFYQQLAQCKAIYDKNAETILGNMDSVVFLGGRESSTIKEISENWLGKATISMQTDGRTRGQSESYSQNNQRLGRELMTPSELATMPGDRCILQLRGLPPFYSKKYDLKQHPNYKYTAEADKQKNAFSLDKLINRRRRPGLAEECEVYEATVPDEALTDEDEDILNYDDLDDPDAFV
;
A
#
# COMPACT_ATOMS: atom_id res chain seq x y z
N MET A 1 -8.08 13.44 7.84
CA MET A 1 -6.93 13.15 8.72
C MET A 1 -6.23 11.83 8.38
N LYS A 2 -6.90 10.63 8.45
CA LYS A 2 -6.24 9.33 8.16
C LYS A 2 -5.62 9.28 6.76
N PHE A 3 -6.37 9.68 5.75
CA PHE A 3 -5.89 9.77 4.36
C PHE A 3 -4.68 10.70 4.22
N VAL A 4 -4.75 11.92 4.78
CA VAL A 4 -3.65 12.89 4.74
C VAL A 4 -2.37 12.32 5.38
N ASN A 5 -2.51 11.65 6.52
CA ASN A 5 -1.37 11.01 7.18
C ASN A 5 -0.76 9.91 6.30
N ALA A 6 -1.58 9.09 5.64
CA ALA A 6 -1.10 8.06 4.72
C ALA A 6 -0.41 8.68 3.49
N LEU A 7 -0.98 9.73 2.90
CA LEU A 7 -0.38 10.46 1.79
C LEU A 7 1.00 11.01 2.18
N ILE A 8 1.07 11.77 3.26
CA ILE A 8 2.32 12.40 3.71
C ILE A 8 3.38 11.34 4.06
N SER A 9 3.00 10.26 4.76
CA SER A 9 3.94 9.21 5.16
C SER A 9 4.58 8.50 3.98
N ASN A 10 3.82 8.33 2.88
CA ASN A 10 4.29 7.57 1.72
C ASN A 10 4.84 8.44 0.58
N THR A 11 4.76 9.76 0.69
CA THR A 11 5.35 10.70 -0.27
C THR A 11 6.50 11.51 0.33
N LYS A 12 7.06 11.05 1.44
CA LYS A 12 8.31 11.60 2.00
C LYS A 12 9.46 11.20 1.07
N GLY A 13 10.30 12.19 0.68
CA GLY A 13 11.55 11.90 -0.02
C GLY A 13 12.51 11.05 0.83
N GLU A 14 13.47 10.42 0.18
CA GLU A 14 14.56 9.71 0.87
C GLU A 14 15.41 10.73 1.65
N GLY A 15 15.33 10.69 2.97
CA GLY A 15 16.09 11.60 3.83
C GLY A 15 15.70 11.47 5.31
N LYS A 16 16.51 12.09 6.18
CA LYS A 16 16.14 12.22 7.60
C LYS A 16 14.87 13.01 7.75
N GLU A 17 14.04 12.66 8.73
CA GLU A 17 12.83 13.45 9.05
C GLU A 17 13.22 14.91 9.22
N GLY A 18 12.62 15.76 8.36
CA GLY A 18 12.75 17.21 8.47
C GLY A 18 12.04 17.73 9.72
N ASP A 19 12.11 19.05 9.92
CA ASP A 19 11.39 19.70 11.03
C ASP A 19 9.90 19.33 10.97
N PRO A 20 9.34 18.78 12.07
CA PRO A 20 7.91 18.43 12.18
C PRO A 20 6.95 19.56 11.87
N PHE A 21 7.43 20.82 11.87
CA PHE A 21 6.66 22.00 11.50
C PHE A 21 6.08 21.86 10.07
N TRP A 22 6.92 21.48 9.11
CA TRP A 22 6.50 21.39 7.70
C TRP A 22 5.39 20.36 7.51
N THR A 23 5.58 19.15 8.06
CA THR A 23 4.55 18.09 8.01
C THR A 23 3.23 18.52 8.64
N LYS A 24 3.29 19.25 9.76
CA LYS A 24 2.07 19.80 10.41
C LYS A 24 1.39 20.86 9.57
N ALA A 25 2.16 21.76 8.95
CA ALA A 25 1.63 22.82 8.10
C ALA A 25 0.98 22.26 6.82
N GLU A 26 1.64 21.31 6.14
CA GLU A 26 1.06 20.55 5.02
C GLU A 26 -0.24 19.85 5.42
N THR A 27 -0.24 19.19 6.59
CA THR A 27 -1.43 18.53 7.13
C THR A 27 -2.60 19.49 7.29
N LEU A 28 -2.37 20.71 7.79
CA LEU A 28 -3.42 21.73 7.91
C LEU A 28 -4.02 22.09 6.56
N LEU A 29 -3.17 22.33 5.54
CA LEU A 29 -3.63 22.68 4.21
C LEU A 29 -4.40 21.53 3.56
N TYR A 30 -3.83 20.32 3.51
CA TYR A 30 -4.54 19.18 2.95
C TYR A 30 -5.87 18.88 3.66
N CYS A 31 -5.91 18.99 4.98
CA CYS A 31 -7.16 18.80 5.73
C CYS A 31 -8.19 19.89 5.44
N ALA A 32 -7.76 21.13 5.19
CA ALA A 32 -8.66 22.20 4.79
C ALA A 32 -9.26 21.91 3.41
N LEU A 33 -8.41 21.64 2.41
CA LEU A 33 -8.83 21.42 1.03
C LEU A 33 -9.71 20.17 0.90
N LEU A 34 -9.26 19.03 1.44
CA LEU A 34 -10.06 17.79 1.44
C LEU A 34 -11.37 17.95 2.22
N GLY A 35 -11.34 18.70 3.34
CA GLY A 35 -12.57 19.03 4.06
C GLY A 35 -13.53 19.85 3.22
N TYR A 36 -13.04 20.78 2.41
CA TYR A 36 -13.86 21.52 1.46
C TYR A 36 -14.45 20.59 0.39
N ILE A 37 -13.60 19.80 -0.28
CA ILE A 37 -14.00 18.87 -1.34
C ILE A 37 -15.07 17.88 -0.86
N ILE A 38 -14.88 17.28 0.32
CA ILE A 38 -15.79 16.23 0.83
C ILE A 38 -17.14 16.81 1.25
N PHE A 39 -17.17 17.99 1.90
CA PHE A 39 -18.39 18.51 2.50
C PHE A 39 -19.13 19.55 1.65
N GLU A 40 -18.46 20.21 0.73
CA GLU A 40 -19.03 21.29 -0.12
C GLU A 40 -18.99 20.95 -1.61
N GLY A 41 -18.06 20.09 -2.05
CA GLY A 41 -17.95 19.67 -3.45
C GLY A 41 -19.08 18.74 -3.87
N SER A 42 -19.44 18.81 -5.16
CA SER A 42 -20.34 17.86 -5.82
C SER A 42 -19.73 16.45 -5.80
N GLU A 43 -20.50 15.42 -6.13
CA GLU A 43 -20.01 14.05 -6.18
C GLU A 43 -18.88 13.88 -7.20
N GLU A 44 -18.98 14.57 -8.34
CA GLU A 44 -17.97 14.57 -9.41
C GLU A 44 -16.66 15.25 -8.99
N GLU A 45 -16.71 16.21 -8.07
CA GLU A 45 -15.54 16.93 -7.55
C GLU A 45 -14.85 16.19 -6.40
N ARG A 46 -15.44 15.16 -5.83
CA ARG A 46 -14.87 14.41 -4.68
C ARG A 46 -13.79 13.43 -5.09
N ASN A 47 -12.75 13.92 -5.74
CA ASN A 47 -11.63 13.14 -6.23
C ASN A 47 -10.28 13.83 -6.00
N MET A 48 -9.18 13.15 -6.32
CA MET A 48 -7.83 13.68 -6.14
C MET A 48 -7.48 14.78 -7.14
N ASN A 49 -8.08 14.78 -8.32
CA ASN A 49 -7.82 15.81 -9.33
C ASN A 49 -8.24 17.19 -8.82
N THR A 50 -9.39 17.28 -8.17
CA THR A 50 -9.86 18.51 -7.55
C THR A 50 -8.87 19.02 -6.49
N LEU A 51 -8.26 18.14 -5.69
CA LEU A 51 -7.23 18.53 -4.73
C LEU A 51 -6.01 19.11 -5.43
N VAL A 52 -5.54 18.47 -6.50
CA VAL A 52 -4.39 18.92 -7.30
C VAL A 52 -4.70 20.28 -7.93
N ASP A 53 -5.89 20.43 -8.52
CA ASP A 53 -6.32 21.68 -9.15
C ASP A 53 -6.46 22.83 -8.15
N MET A 54 -6.97 22.55 -6.94
CA MET A 54 -7.02 23.56 -5.87
C MET A 54 -5.60 23.98 -5.45
N ILE A 55 -4.67 23.05 -5.25
CA ILE A 55 -3.27 23.39 -4.91
C ILE A 55 -2.62 24.22 -6.04
N SER A 56 -2.84 23.81 -7.30
CA SER A 56 -2.31 24.51 -8.46
C SER A 56 -2.90 25.91 -8.64
N GLY A 57 -4.14 26.12 -8.23
CA GLY A 57 -4.82 27.43 -8.23
C GLY A 57 -4.42 28.34 -7.05
N MET A 58 -3.59 27.84 -6.13
CA MET A 58 -3.11 28.67 -5.00
C MET A 58 -1.83 29.41 -5.39
N GLU A 59 -1.88 30.73 -5.32
CA GLU A 59 -0.72 31.59 -5.45
C GLU A 59 -0.46 32.33 -4.14
N VAL A 60 0.81 32.60 -3.85
CA VAL A 60 1.23 33.48 -2.74
C VAL A 60 2.18 34.52 -3.30
N LYS A 61 1.84 35.80 -3.10
CA LYS A 61 2.72 36.93 -3.38
C LYS A 61 3.48 37.29 -2.12
N GLU A 62 4.82 37.36 -2.21
CA GLU A 62 5.68 37.62 -1.06
C GLU A 62 5.57 39.08 -0.58
N ASP A 63 5.30 40.02 -1.54
CA ASP A 63 5.28 41.46 -1.32
C ASP A 63 3.86 42.01 -1.10
N ASP A 64 2.83 41.15 -1.09
CA ASP A 64 1.42 41.54 -0.94
C ASP A 64 0.70 40.58 -0.01
N GLU A 65 0.64 40.90 1.27
CA GLU A 65 -0.02 40.10 2.29
C GLU A 65 -1.55 40.07 2.16
N ASP A 66 -2.14 41.06 1.49
CA ASP A 66 -3.58 41.14 1.26
C ASP A 66 -4.03 40.43 -0.01
N PHE A 67 -3.08 39.87 -0.79
CA PHE A 67 -3.39 39.12 -2.00
C PHE A 67 -4.24 37.90 -1.70
N LEU A 68 -5.32 37.76 -2.44
CA LEU A 68 -6.25 36.63 -2.35
C LEU A 68 -6.27 35.85 -3.66
N ASN A 69 -5.96 34.60 -3.59
CA ASN A 69 -6.11 33.67 -4.71
C ASN A 69 -7.54 33.08 -4.80
N ALA A 70 -7.84 32.32 -5.85
CA ALA A 70 -9.16 31.72 -6.07
C ALA A 70 -9.65 30.88 -4.89
N VAL A 71 -8.75 30.10 -4.28
CA VAL A 71 -9.08 29.23 -3.13
C VAL A 71 -9.39 30.07 -1.88
N ASP A 72 -8.70 31.21 -1.68
CA ASP A 72 -9.04 32.14 -0.60
C ASP A 72 -10.48 32.66 -0.71
N TYR A 73 -10.94 32.98 -1.92
CA TYR A 73 -12.34 33.41 -2.14
C TYR A 73 -13.33 32.27 -1.86
N MET A 74 -13.01 31.03 -2.25
CA MET A 74 -13.85 29.86 -1.93
C MET A 74 -14.00 29.71 -0.40
N PHE A 75 -12.89 29.77 0.34
CA PHE A 75 -12.93 29.66 1.79
C PHE A 75 -13.58 30.85 2.50
N LYS A 76 -13.44 32.09 1.99
CA LYS A 76 -14.19 33.24 2.48
C LYS A 76 -15.70 33.06 2.31
N GLY A 77 -16.14 32.56 1.15
CA GLY A 77 -17.55 32.27 0.92
C GLY A 77 -18.07 31.14 1.84
N LEU A 78 -17.25 30.13 2.10
CA LEU A 78 -17.60 29.07 3.05
C LEU A 78 -17.65 29.60 4.51
N GLU A 79 -16.72 30.45 4.90
CA GLU A 79 -16.69 31.05 6.22
C GLU A 79 -17.93 31.87 6.52
N GLN A 80 -18.43 32.65 5.55
CA GLN A 80 -19.68 33.41 5.71
C GLN A 80 -20.89 32.50 5.98
N ARG A 81 -20.92 31.31 5.35
CA ARG A 81 -22.03 30.35 5.49
C ARG A 81 -21.87 29.42 6.69
N LYS A 82 -20.64 28.95 6.94
CA LYS A 82 -20.31 27.94 7.96
C LYS A 82 -18.99 28.26 8.66
N PRO A 83 -18.93 29.31 9.51
CA PRO A 83 -17.67 29.84 10.08
C PRO A 83 -16.94 28.80 10.98
N ASP A 84 -17.68 27.89 11.60
CA ASP A 84 -17.15 26.92 12.53
C ASP A 84 -16.86 25.54 11.95
N CYS A 85 -17.03 25.35 10.63
CA CYS A 85 -16.77 24.06 10.01
C CYS A 85 -15.29 23.68 10.05
N PHE A 86 -15.03 22.38 9.97
CA PHE A 86 -13.66 21.82 10.06
C PHE A 86 -12.72 22.42 9.01
N ALA A 87 -13.17 22.51 7.75
CA ALA A 87 -12.35 23.01 6.64
C ALA A 87 -11.89 24.44 6.89
N VAL A 88 -12.81 25.34 7.24
CA VAL A 88 -12.48 26.74 7.56
C VAL A 88 -11.50 26.85 8.74
N LYS A 89 -11.72 26.07 9.81
CA LYS A 89 -10.81 26.07 10.97
C LYS A 89 -9.38 25.62 10.61
N GLN A 90 -9.23 24.64 9.73
CA GLN A 90 -7.90 24.21 9.27
C GLN A 90 -7.28 25.26 8.36
N TYR A 91 -8.06 25.83 7.43
CA TYR A 91 -7.59 26.86 6.51
C TYR A 91 -7.09 28.12 7.23
N LYS A 92 -7.85 28.61 8.22
CA LYS A 92 -7.43 29.73 9.06
C LYS A 92 -6.08 29.49 9.74
N LYS A 93 -5.84 28.27 10.24
CA LYS A 93 -4.56 27.93 10.85
C LYS A 93 -3.42 27.91 9.82
N TYR A 94 -3.67 27.41 8.61
CA TYR A 94 -2.72 27.47 7.51
C TYR A 94 -2.39 28.90 7.14
N LYS A 95 -3.38 29.79 7.06
CA LYS A 95 -3.21 31.22 6.71
C LYS A 95 -2.46 32.04 7.76
N LEU A 96 -2.13 31.48 8.92
CA LEU A 96 -1.18 32.11 9.86
C LEU A 96 0.26 32.11 9.30
N ALA A 97 0.55 31.24 8.35
CA ALA A 97 1.80 31.30 7.59
C ALA A 97 1.69 32.37 6.51
N SER A 98 2.68 33.25 6.43
CA SER A 98 2.72 34.35 5.45
C SER A 98 4.01 34.33 4.62
N GLY A 99 3.99 35.04 3.50
CA GLY A 99 5.14 35.28 2.65
C GLY A 99 5.87 33.96 2.23
N LYS A 100 7.17 33.92 2.45
CA LYS A 100 8.04 32.78 2.07
C LYS A 100 7.64 31.47 2.71
N THR A 101 7.12 31.48 3.94
CA THR A 101 6.70 30.27 4.64
C THR A 101 5.49 29.64 3.96
N ALA A 102 4.47 30.42 3.63
CA ALA A 102 3.29 29.95 2.91
C ALA A 102 3.65 29.39 1.53
N LYS A 103 4.54 30.09 0.79
CA LYS A 103 5.04 29.64 -0.51
C LYS A 103 5.80 28.30 -0.41
N SER A 104 6.63 28.15 0.62
CA SER A 104 7.37 26.90 0.85
C SER A 104 6.45 25.73 1.18
N ILE A 105 5.37 25.95 1.96
CA ILE A 105 4.35 24.93 2.24
C ILE A 105 3.64 24.52 0.95
N LEU A 106 3.26 25.48 0.09
CA LEU A 106 2.61 25.17 -1.20
C LEU A 106 3.52 24.37 -2.13
N ILE A 107 4.80 24.75 -2.24
CA ILE A 107 5.78 24.01 -3.05
C ILE A 107 5.92 22.58 -2.52
N SER A 108 5.98 22.41 -1.21
CA SER A 108 6.08 21.08 -0.61
C SER A 108 4.83 20.23 -0.88
N CYS A 109 3.63 20.81 -0.74
CA CYS A 109 2.38 20.15 -1.09
C CYS A 109 2.30 19.78 -2.58
N GLY A 110 2.62 20.72 -3.49
CA GLY A 110 2.63 20.48 -4.92
C GLY A 110 3.62 19.37 -5.31
N SER A 111 4.82 19.40 -4.76
CA SER A 111 5.85 18.39 -4.99
C SER A 111 5.38 16.95 -4.62
N ARG A 112 4.62 16.79 -3.53
CA ARG A 112 4.04 15.50 -3.15
C ARG A 112 2.94 15.03 -4.11
N LEU A 113 2.25 15.96 -4.73
CA LEU A 113 1.16 15.67 -5.66
C LEU A 113 1.63 15.60 -7.12
N ALA A 114 2.89 15.90 -7.41
CA ALA A 114 3.43 15.86 -8.77
C ALA A 114 3.14 14.55 -9.56
N PRO A 115 3.13 13.34 -8.95
CA PRO A 115 2.73 12.14 -9.68
C PRO A 115 1.31 12.21 -10.26
N PHE A 116 0.41 13.00 -9.67
CA PHE A 116 -0.97 13.15 -10.16
C PHE A 116 -1.10 14.10 -11.36
N ASP A 117 -0.01 14.73 -11.81
CA ASP A 117 0.01 15.52 -13.05
C ASP A 117 0.03 14.61 -14.29
N ILE A 118 0.34 13.31 -14.12
CA ILE A 118 0.34 12.33 -15.20
C ILE A 118 -1.10 12.05 -15.65
N PRO A 119 -1.44 12.25 -16.94
CA PRO A 119 -2.82 12.16 -17.42
C PRO A 119 -3.50 10.82 -17.13
N GLN A 120 -2.76 9.71 -17.28
CA GLN A 120 -3.28 8.36 -17.01
C GLN A 120 -3.62 8.17 -15.52
N LEU A 121 -2.84 8.77 -14.62
CA LEU A 121 -3.13 8.71 -13.19
C LEU A 121 -4.32 9.60 -12.84
N ARG A 122 -4.42 10.78 -13.45
CA ARG A 122 -5.59 11.66 -13.29
C ARG A 122 -6.88 10.96 -13.71
N GLU A 123 -6.87 10.23 -14.84
CA GLU A 123 -8.01 9.45 -15.30
C GLU A 123 -8.45 8.40 -14.27
N ILE A 124 -7.50 7.60 -13.77
CA ILE A 124 -7.77 6.55 -12.77
C ILE A 124 -8.31 7.13 -11.45
N MET A 125 -7.86 8.34 -11.06
CA MET A 125 -8.22 8.97 -9.80
C MET A 125 -9.46 9.88 -9.88
N SER A 126 -10.13 9.93 -11.05
CA SER A 126 -11.30 10.80 -11.26
C SER A 126 -12.61 10.22 -10.73
N TYR A 127 -12.70 8.90 -10.54
CA TYR A 127 -13.91 8.21 -10.09
C TYR A 127 -13.58 6.95 -9.28
N ASP A 128 -14.56 6.43 -8.53
CA ASP A 128 -14.41 5.23 -7.71
C ASP A 128 -14.94 3.99 -8.45
N GLU A 129 -14.02 3.17 -8.98
CA GLU A 129 -14.33 1.86 -9.55
C GLU A 129 -14.16 0.71 -8.56
N MET A 130 -13.45 0.94 -7.46
CA MET A 130 -13.01 -0.15 -6.58
C MET A 130 -14.05 -0.51 -5.53
N GLU A 131 -14.89 0.44 -5.14
CA GLU A 131 -15.89 0.28 -4.07
C GLU A 131 -15.28 -0.43 -2.82
N LEU A 132 -14.14 0.09 -2.33
CA LEU A 132 -13.37 -0.52 -1.24
C LEU A 132 -14.20 -0.74 0.03
N ASP A 133 -15.22 0.07 0.25
CA ASP A 133 -16.15 -0.03 1.37
C ASP A 133 -17.09 -1.24 1.29
N ARG A 134 -17.31 -1.78 0.08
CA ARG A 134 -18.25 -2.89 -0.18
C ARG A 134 -17.61 -4.26 -0.32
N MET A 135 -16.31 -4.36 -0.17
CA MET A 135 -15.59 -5.64 -0.35
C MET A 135 -16.07 -6.74 0.61
N GLY A 136 -16.58 -6.37 1.79
CA GLY A 136 -17.14 -7.32 2.75
C GLY A 136 -18.64 -7.59 2.63
N ASP A 137 -19.36 -6.84 1.77
CA ASP A 137 -20.81 -6.98 1.58
C ASP A 137 -21.15 -8.03 0.53
N ARG A 138 -20.26 -8.23 -0.44
CA ARG A 138 -20.45 -9.16 -1.56
C ARG A 138 -19.16 -9.94 -1.85
N ARG A 139 -19.28 -11.06 -2.59
CA ARG A 139 -18.11 -11.82 -3.04
C ARG A 139 -17.35 -11.01 -4.09
N THR A 140 -16.18 -10.53 -3.73
CA THR A 140 -15.33 -9.68 -4.56
C THR A 140 -13.92 -10.25 -4.59
N ALA A 141 -13.23 -10.12 -5.73
CA ALA A 141 -11.79 -10.36 -5.86
C ALA A 141 -11.14 -9.11 -6.46
N THR A 142 -10.28 -8.46 -5.70
CA THR A 142 -9.56 -7.25 -6.11
C THR A 142 -8.07 -7.56 -6.21
N PHE A 143 -7.45 -7.15 -7.31
CA PHE A 143 -6.04 -7.37 -7.59
C PHE A 143 -5.35 -6.02 -7.75
N PHE A 144 -4.31 -5.79 -6.95
CA PHE A 144 -3.41 -4.66 -7.08
C PHE A 144 -2.15 -5.15 -7.81
N CYS A 145 -2.00 -4.75 -9.07
CA CYS A 145 -0.82 -5.04 -9.86
C CYS A 145 0.10 -3.83 -9.84
N ILE A 146 1.28 -3.99 -9.27
CA ILE A 146 2.31 -2.94 -9.14
C ILE A 146 3.57 -3.39 -9.86
N SER A 147 4.41 -2.43 -10.26
CA SER A 147 5.74 -2.71 -10.76
C SER A 147 6.64 -3.22 -9.62
N ASP A 148 7.49 -4.18 -9.91
CA ASP A 148 8.54 -4.68 -9.03
C ASP A 148 9.85 -3.89 -9.18
N THR A 149 9.99 -3.13 -10.26
CA THR A 149 11.19 -2.35 -10.59
C THR A 149 11.00 -0.84 -10.38
N ASP A 150 9.76 -0.33 -10.35
CA ASP A 150 9.45 1.09 -10.19
C ASP A 150 8.55 1.31 -8.96
N SER A 151 9.09 2.00 -7.96
CA SER A 151 8.40 2.31 -6.71
C SER A 151 7.61 3.63 -6.73
N THR A 152 7.64 4.37 -7.85
CA THR A 152 7.05 5.72 -7.95
C THR A 152 5.58 5.78 -7.52
N TYR A 153 4.80 4.73 -7.83
CA TYR A 153 3.36 4.67 -7.56
C TYR A 153 2.97 3.79 -6.37
N ASN A 154 3.94 3.23 -5.64
CA ASN A 154 3.68 2.33 -4.52
C ASN A 154 2.86 2.99 -3.40
N PHE A 155 3.00 4.31 -3.24
CA PHE A 155 2.21 5.10 -2.29
C PHE A 155 0.70 5.01 -2.53
N LEU A 156 0.24 4.82 -3.78
CA LEU A 156 -1.17 4.65 -4.11
C LEU A 156 -1.75 3.38 -3.51
N VAL A 157 -0.99 2.29 -3.53
CA VAL A 157 -1.41 1.02 -2.92
C VAL A 157 -1.45 1.14 -1.40
N ALA A 158 -0.47 1.83 -0.79
CA ALA A 158 -0.50 2.12 0.64
C ALA A 158 -1.74 2.96 1.04
N LEU A 159 -2.10 3.95 0.21
CA LEU A 159 -3.32 4.75 0.39
C LEU A 159 -4.58 3.87 0.27
N ALA A 160 -4.66 3.03 -0.77
CA ALA A 160 -5.79 2.12 -0.99
C ALA A 160 -5.95 1.15 0.19
N PHE A 161 -4.89 0.51 0.66
CA PHE A 161 -4.94 -0.38 1.82
C PHE A 161 -5.32 0.37 3.11
N SER A 162 -4.77 1.57 3.33
CA SER A 162 -5.13 2.38 4.49
C SER A 162 -6.63 2.72 4.48
N GLN A 163 -7.19 3.08 3.32
CA GLN A 163 -8.62 3.35 3.18
C GLN A 163 -9.44 2.07 3.33
N MET A 164 -9.10 1.00 2.63
CA MET A 164 -9.78 -0.28 2.66
C MET A 164 -9.94 -0.80 4.08
N PHE A 165 -8.87 -0.91 4.85
CA PHE A 165 -8.96 -1.40 6.23
C PHE A 165 -9.84 -0.53 7.12
N ASN A 166 -9.76 0.80 6.97
CA ASN A 166 -10.60 1.71 7.74
C ASN A 166 -12.07 1.60 7.34
N LEU A 167 -12.38 1.57 6.05
CA LEU A 167 -13.73 1.46 5.53
C LEU A 167 -14.37 0.12 5.91
N LEU A 168 -13.63 -0.99 5.80
CA LEU A 168 -14.12 -2.31 6.21
C LEU A 168 -14.44 -2.35 7.71
N CYS A 169 -13.60 -1.75 8.56
CA CYS A 169 -13.87 -1.65 9.98
C CYS A 169 -15.12 -0.80 10.27
N GLU A 170 -15.22 0.38 9.65
CA GLU A 170 -16.36 1.28 9.81
C GLU A 170 -17.66 0.63 9.31
N ARG A 171 -17.60 -0.10 8.19
CA ARG A 171 -18.73 -0.83 7.63
C ARG A 171 -19.18 -1.97 8.54
N ALA A 172 -18.24 -2.75 9.06
CA ALA A 172 -18.54 -3.80 10.04
C ALA A 172 -19.23 -3.22 11.26
N ASP A 173 -18.68 -2.14 11.83
CA ASP A 173 -19.17 -1.58 13.10
C ASP A 173 -20.53 -0.85 12.92
N ASN A 174 -20.67 -0.05 11.86
CA ASN A 174 -21.83 0.85 11.71
C ASN A 174 -23.01 0.22 10.95
N VAL A 175 -22.74 -0.76 10.06
CA VAL A 175 -23.77 -1.34 9.17
C VAL A 175 -24.10 -2.78 9.58
N HIS A 176 -23.09 -3.57 9.95
CA HIS A 176 -23.25 -5.02 10.15
C HIS A 176 -23.14 -5.46 11.60
N GLY A 177 -23.25 -4.55 12.56
CA GLY A 177 -23.26 -4.90 13.99
C GLY A 177 -21.95 -5.48 14.52
N GLY A 178 -20.81 -5.08 13.93
CA GLY A 178 -19.47 -5.41 14.37
C GLY A 178 -18.75 -6.49 13.54
N ARG A 179 -19.40 -7.09 12.53
CA ARG A 179 -18.84 -8.18 11.74
C ARG A 179 -19.32 -8.16 10.30
N LEU A 180 -18.39 -8.22 9.34
CA LEU A 180 -18.74 -8.26 7.91
C LEU A 180 -19.45 -9.58 7.54
N PRO A 181 -20.43 -9.54 6.62
CA PRO A 181 -21.15 -10.74 6.17
C PRO A 181 -20.28 -11.73 5.39
N HIS A 182 -19.26 -11.21 4.68
CA HIS A 182 -18.28 -12.04 3.98
C HIS A 182 -16.90 -11.80 4.56
N HIS A 183 -16.15 -12.90 4.76
CA HIS A 183 -14.75 -12.82 5.21
C HIS A 183 -13.89 -12.18 4.12
N VAL A 184 -13.18 -11.10 4.47
CA VAL A 184 -12.23 -10.43 3.58
C VAL A 184 -10.83 -10.94 3.88
N ARG A 185 -10.23 -11.64 2.92
CA ARG A 185 -8.86 -12.14 3.03
C ARG A 185 -7.91 -11.27 2.20
N VAL A 186 -7.01 -10.60 2.88
CA VAL A 186 -5.96 -9.80 2.25
C VAL A 186 -4.69 -10.64 2.15
N LEU A 187 -4.25 -10.90 0.92
CA LEU A 187 -2.97 -11.54 0.61
C LEU A 187 -2.04 -10.45 0.10
N TRP A 188 -1.11 -10.01 0.93
CA TRP A 188 -0.21 -8.92 0.63
C TRP A 188 1.16 -9.47 0.27
N ASP A 189 1.28 -9.88 -0.97
CA ASP A 189 2.55 -10.32 -1.55
C ASP A 189 3.48 -9.11 -1.73
N GLU A 190 4.77 -9.30 -1.53
CA GLU A 190 5.79 -8.23 -1.55
C GLU A 190 5.40 -7.03 -0.68
N ALA A 191 5.01 -7.27 0.58
CA ALA A 191 4.53 -6.22 1.49
C ALA A 191 5.55 -5.07 1.70
N ALA A 192 6.82 -5.32 1.44
CA ALA A 192 7.87 -4.31 1.48
C ALA A 192 7.78 -3.28 0.35
N ASN A 193 7.21 -3.64 -0.80
CA ASN A 193 7.20 -2.80 -2.00
C ASN A 193 6.00 -1.86 -2.10
N THR A 194 5.04 -1.95 -1.19
CA THR A 194 3.78 -1.17 -1.29
C THR A 194 3.73 0.07 -0.41
N GLY A 195 4.82 0.38 0.30
CA GLY A 195 4.86 1.51 1.22
C GLY A 195 4.28 1.21 2.60
N GLN A 196 4.14 2.24 3.41
CA GLN A 196 3.70 2.15 4.80
C GLN A 196 2.19 2.36 4.94
N VAL A 197 1.49 1.40 5.53
CA VAL A 197 0.11 1.59 6.01
C VAL A 197 0.16 2.14 7.44
N PRO A 198 -0.23 3.41 7.68
CA PRO A 198 -0.17 3.99 9.01
C PRO A 198 -1.05 3.26 10.03
N ASN A 199 -0.52 3.06 11.23
CA ASN A 199 -1.16 2.35 12.33
C ASN A 199 -1.51 0.88 12.02
N LEU A 200 -0.77 0.22 11.12
CA LEU A 200 -0.97 -1.19 10.82
C LEU A 200 -0.89 -2.06 12.08
N GLU A 201 0.00 -1.72 13.02
CA GLU A 201 0.15 -2.41 14.31
C GLU A 201 -1.14 -2.44 15.14
N LYS A 202 -1.99 -1.41 15.00
CA LYS A 202 -3.29 -1.35 15.66
C LYS A 202 -4.36 -2.09 14.85
N LEU A 203 -4.30 -1.96 13.53
CA LEU A 203 -5.24 -2.60 12.63
C LEU A 203 -5.18 -4.13 12.77
N VAL A 204 -4.00 -4.73 12.74
CA VAL A 204 -3.84 -6.20 12.85
C VAL A 204 -4.39 -6.76 14.15
N ALA A 205 -4.43 -5.98 15.21
CA ALA A 205 -5.00 -6.40 16.49
C ALA A 205 -6.55 -6.47 16.48
N VAL A 206 -7.21 -5.71 15.62
CA VAL A 206 -8.67 -5.52 15.67
C VAL A 206 -9.44 -6.06 14.48
N ILE A 207 -8.82 -6.20 13.31
CA ILE A 207 -9.50 -6.59 12.05
C ILE A 207 -10.09 -7.99 12.10
N ARG A 208 -9.48 -8.92 12.88
CA ARG A 208 -9.95 -10.30 13.01
C ARG A 208 -11.42 -10.39 13.50
N SER A 209 -11.79 -9.59 14.50
CA SER A 209 -13.16 -9.57 15.02
C SER A 209 -14.19 -9.11 13.99
N ARG A 210 -13.74 -8.38 12.96
CA ARG A 210 -14.56 -7.82 11.87
C ARG A 210 -14.58 -8.67 10.61
N GLU A 211 -14.14 -9.93 10.68
CA GLU A 211 -14.03 -10.85 9.54
C GLU A 211 -13.02 -10.42 8.49
N VAL A 212 -11.94 -9.79 8.91
CA VAL A 212 -10.82 -9.45 8.02
C VAL A 212 -9.56 -10.18 8.47
N SER A 213 -8.91 -10.90 7.56
CA SER A 213 -7.61 -11.53 7.79
C SER A 213 -6.54 -10.95 6.88
N LEU A 214 -5.32 -10.88 7.38
CA LEU A 214 -4.17 -10.35 6.68
C LEU A 214 -3.04 -11.36 6.64
N THR A 215 -2.49 -11.60 5.46
CA THR A 215 -1.26 -12.38 5.26
C THR A 215 -0.21 -11.47 4.63
N LEU A 216 0.92 -11.30 5.29
CA LEU A 216 2.04 -10.50 4.84
C LEU A 216 3.17 -11.42 4.36
N PHE A 217 3.72 -11.12 3.19
CA PHE A 217 4.90 -11.81 2.68
C PHE A 217 6.07 -10.83 2.66
N TYR A 218 7.17 -11.25 3.24
CA TYR A 218 8.43 -10.54 3.24
C TYR A 218 9.55 -11.49 2.80
N GLN A 219 10.50 -10.98 2.04
CA GLN A 219 11.71 -11.73 1.70
C GLN A 219 12.62 -11.87 2.93
N GLN A 220 12.59 -10.88 3.81
CA GLN A 220 13.36 -10.83 5.05
C GLN A 220 12.61 -10.00 6.11
N LEU A 221 12.76 -10.36 7.38
CA LEU A 221 12.16 -9.61 8.49
C LEU A 221 12.72 -8.18 8.61
N ALA A 222 13.95 -7.97 8.17
CA ALA A 222 14.58 -6.65 8.12
C ALA A 222 13.76 -5.65 7.27
N GLN A 223 13.08 -6.07 6.22
CA GLN A 223 12.21 -5.21 5.41
C GLN A 223 11.02 -4.67 6.23
N CYS A 224 10.38 -5.53 7.01
CA CYS A 224 9.29 -5.11 7.91
C CYS A 224 9.80 -4.10 8.94
N LYS A 225 10.97 -4.37 9.53
CA LYS A 225 11.60 -3.46 10.51
C LYS A 225 12.00 -2.12 9.89
N ALA A 226 12.44 -2.10 8.63
CA ALA A 226 12.78 -0.87 7.93
C ALA A 226 11.56 0.04 7.68
N ILE A 227 10.38 -0.54 7.41
CA ILE A 227 9.16 0.21 7.13
C ILE A 227 8.45 0.65 8.42
N TYR A 228 8.37 -0.23 9.41
CA TYR A 228 7.55 -0.03 10.61
C TYR A 228 8.34 0.23 11.90
N ASP A 229 9.69 0.23 11.83
CA ASP A 229 10.59 0.45 12.96
C ASP A 229 10.14 -0.37 14.20
N LYS A 230 9.96 0.26 15.33
CA LYS A 230 9.54 -0.39 16.60
C LYS A 230 8.18 -1.07 16.51
N ASN A 231 7.29 -0.59 15.62
CA ASN A 231 5.96 -1.17 15.43
C ASN A 231 6.00 -2.53 14.72
N ALA A 232 7.10 -2.88 14.03
CA ALA A 232 7.25 -4.17 13.37
C ALA A 232 7.10 -5.35 14.35
N GLU A 233 7.65 -5.25 15.56
CA GLU A 233 7.52 -6.29 16.58
C GLU A 233 6.06 -6.50 17.01
N THR A 234 5.30 -5.40 17.12
CA THR A 234 3.86 -5.46 17.45
C THR A 234 3.07 -6.11 16.30
N ILE A 235 3.40 -5.79 15.04
CA ILE A 235 2.75 -6.39 13.87
C ILE A 235 3.01 -7.90 13.87
N LEU A 236 4.27 -8.32 13.96
CA LEU A 236 4.67 -9.73 13.95
C LEU A 236 4.07 -10.50 15.14
N GLY A 237 4.07 -9.89 16.33
CA GLY A 237 3.51 -10.48 17.56
C GLY A 237 1.99 -10.69 17.52
N ASN A 238 1.27 -9.98 16.64
CA ASN A 238 -0.18 -10.18 16.42
C ASN A 238 -0.49 -11.25 15.35
N MET A 239 0.52 -11.79 14.65
CA MET A 239 0.31 -12.87 13.69
C MET A 239 0.13 -14.20 14.43
N ASP A 240 -0.97 -14.90 14.18
CA ASP A 240 -1.25 -16.21 14.79
C ASP A 240 -0.49 -17.35 14.13
N SER A 241 -0.11 -17.17 12.87
CA SER A 241 0.61 -18.14 12.06
C SER A 241 1.79 -17.49 11.38
N VAL A 242 2.97 -18.11 11.50
CA VAL A 242 4.18 -17.66 10.81
C VAL A 242 4.79 -18.82 10.05
N VAL A 243 5.15 -18.61 8.79
CA VAL A 243 5.76 -19.63 7.94
C VAL A 243 7.11 -19.13 7.46
N PHE A 244 8.17 -19.90 7.75
CA PHE A 244 9.50 -19.69 7.19
C PHE A 244 9.73 -20.64 6.04
N LEU A 245 9.91 -20.10 4.84
CA LEU A 245 10.10 -20.87 3.61
C LEU A 245 11.58 -21.09 3.24
N GLY A 246 12.48 -20.67 4.10
CA GLY A 246 13.93 -20.69 3.84
C GLY A 246 14.46 -19.29 3.52
N GLY A 247 15.75 -19.10 3.73
CA GLY A 247 16.46 -17.85 3.49
C GLY A 247 17.85 -17.90 4.11
N ARG A 248 18.69 -16.90 3.79
CA ARG A 248 20.07 -16.79 4.31
C ARG A 248 20.36 -15.49 5.02
N GLU A 249 19.36 -14.63 5.15
CA GLU A 249 19.54 -13.34 5.83
C GLU A 249 19.74 -13.57 7.34
N SER A 250 20.86 -13.08 7.87
CA SER A 250 21.36 -13.46 9.18
C SER A 250 20.47 -13.03 10.33
N SER A 251 19.83 -11.86 10.24
CA SER A 251 18.96 -11.36 11.32
C SER A 251 17.65 -12.15 11.38
N THR A 252 17.08 -12.52 10.23
CA THR A 252 15.89 -13.37 10.13
C THR A 252 16.18 -14.77 10.68
N ILE A 253 17.29 -15.40 10.26
CA ILE A 253 17.67 -16.73 10.71
C ILE A 253 17.90 -16.74 12.23
N LYS A 254 18.58 -15.72 12.77
CA LYS A 254 18.82 -15.59 14.20
C LYS A 254 17.51 -15.46 14.96
N GLU A 255 16.61 -14.60 14.52
CA GLU A 255 15.29 -14.40 15.11
C GLU A 255 14.50 -15.71 15.17
N ILE A 256 14.50 -16.48 14.07
CA ILE A 256 13.82 -17.78 14.00
C ILE A 256 14.44 -18.79 14.95
N SER A 257 15.78 -18.90 14.95
CA SER A 257 16.50 -19.85 15.81
C SER A 257 16.28 -19.59 17.30
N GLU A 258 16.46 -18.32 17.72
CA GLU A 258 16.48 -17.95 19.13
C GLU A 258 15.08 -17.73 19.72
N ASN A 259 14.19 -17.06 18.97
CA ASN A 259 12.90 -16.61 19.51
C ASN A 259 11.70 -17.46 19.06
N TRP A 260 11.73 -18.03 17.85
CA TRP A 260 10.59 -18.80 17.36
C TRP A 260 10.73 -20.28 17.71
N LEU A 261 11.91 -20.88 17.47
CA LEU A 261 12.17 -22.26 17.76
C LEU A 261 12.56 -22.51 19.21
N GLY A 262 13.37 -21.61 19.76
CA GLY A 262 13.86 -21.70 21.13
C GLY A 262 14.89 -22.84 21.33
N LYS A 263 15.04 -23.28 22.58
CA LYS A 263 16.07 -24.26 22.99
C LYS A 263 15.47 -25.55 23.51
N ALA A 264 16.10 -26.66 23.14
CA ALA A 264 15.85 -27.97 23.75
C ALA A 264 17.01 -28.31 24.72
N THR A 265 16.68 -29.10 25.72
CA THR A 265 17.71 -29.62 26.65
C THR A 265 18.38 -30.84 26.05
N ILE A 266 19.70 -30.78 25.91
CA ILE A 266 20.53 -31.93 25.55
C ILE A 266 21.21 -32.45 26.81
N SER A 267 21.15 -33.75 27.03
CA SER A 267 21.91 -34.41 28.07
C SER A 267 23.21 -34.96 27.46
N MET A 268 24.33 -34.39 27.91
CA MET A 268 25.66 -34.88 27.55
C MET A 268 26.18 -35.73 28.70
N GLN A 269 26.52 -36.98 28.42
CA GLN A 269 27.18 -37.86 29.33
C GLN A 269 28.67 -38.02 28.88
N THR A 270 29.57 -37.65 29.77
CA THR A 270 31.00 -37.81 29.54
C THR A 270 31.50 -38.84 30.49
N ASP A 271 32.02 -39.93 29.95
CA ASP A 271 32.64 -41.01 30.72
C ASP A 271 34.18 -40.82 30.73
N GLY A 272 34.74 -40.56 31.89
CA GLY A 272 36.17 -40.46 32.11
C GLY A 272 36.69 -41.77 32.73
N ARG A 273 37.67 -42.41 32.09
CA ARG A 273 38.33 -43.61 32.62
C ARG A 273 39.84 -43.33 32.75
N THR A 274 40.30 -43.34 33.97
CA THR A 274 41.72 -43.21 34.25
C THR A 274 42.35 -44.59 34.44
N ARG A 275 43.35 -44.91 33.61
CA ARG A 275 44.15 -46.14 33.74
C ARG A 275 45.41 -45.84 34.54
N GLY A 276 45.47 -46.32 35.78
CA GLY A 276 46.62 -46.23 36.68
C GLY A 276 46.53 -47.31 37.75
N GLN A 277 47.44 -47.26 38.79
CA GLN A 277 47.41 -48.25 39.90
C GLN A 277 46.08 -48.27 40.70
N SER A 278 45.24 -47.27 40.54
CA SER A 278 43.81 -47.27 40.95
C SER A 278 42.96 -46.88 39.78
N GLU A 279 42.16 -47.81 39.25
CA GLU A 279 41.16 -47.49 38.22
C GLU A 279 40.04 -46.63 38.82
N SER A 280 39.83 -45.45 38.26
CA SER A 280 38.72 -44.59 38.64
C SER A 280 37.84 -44.35 37.43
N TYR A 281 36.55 -44.54 37.62
CA TYR A 281 35.49 -44.27 36.64
C TYR A 281 34.71 -43.06 37.11
N SER A 282 34.66 -42.03 36.29
CA SER A 282 33.84 -40.85 36.56
C SER A 282 32.82 -40.65 35.43
N GLN A 283 31.57 -40.54 35.79
CA GLN A 283 30.50 -40.27 34.87
C GLN A 283 29.97 -38.86 35.18
N ASN A 284 30.10 -37.93 34.20
CA ASN A 284 29.62 -36.58 34.34
C ASN A 284 28.42 -36.39 33.40
N ASN A 285 27.26 -36.07 33.98
CA ASN A 285 26.05 -35.79 33.26
C ASN A 285 25.81 -34.28 33.27
N GLN A 286 25.96 -33.66 32.09
CA GLN A 286 25.67 -32.24 31.91
C GLN A 286 24.39 -32.06 31.08
N ARG A 287 23.52 -31.17 31.51
CA ARG A 287 22.36 -30.72 30.76
C ARG A 287 22.68 -29.37 30.15
N LEU A 288 22.71 -29.30 28.82
CA LEU A 288 22.99 -28.09 28.07
C LEU A 288 21.75 -27.70 27.27
N GLY A 289 21.46 -26.40 27.15
CA GLY A 289 20.45 -25.89 26.23
C GLY A 289 21.04 -25.77 24.82
N ARG A 290 20.42 -26.40 23.82
CA ARG A 290 20.78 -26.21 22.41
C ARG A 290 19.57 -25.66 21.68
N GLU A 291 19.76 -24.74 20.73
CA GLU A 291 18.70 -24.31 19.81
C GLU A 291 18.13 -25.54 19.09
N LEU A 292 16.79 -25.59 18.93
CA LEU A 292 16.12 -26.68 18.19
C LEU A 292 16.69 -26.82 16.78
N MET A 293 16.94 -25.68 16.11
CA MET A 293 17.76 -25.57 14.91
C MET A 293 18.68 -24.37 15.05
N THR A 294 19.97 -24.60 14.86
CA THR A 294 20.97 -23.54 14.87
C THR A 294 20.83 -22.63 13.63
N PRO A 295 21.34 -21.40 13.65
CA PRO A 295 21.38 -20.53 12.46
C PRO A 295 21.99 -21.21 11.22
N SER A 296 23.03 -22.04 11.42
CA SER A 296 23.67 -22.77 10.32
C SER A 296 22.78 -23.85 9.72
N GLU A 297 22.01 -24.57 10.54
CA GLU A 297 21.04 -25.58 10.11
C GLU A 297 19.88 -24.92 9.36
N LEU A 298 19.41 -23.75 9.80
CA LEU A 298 18.39 -22.97 9.10
C LEU A 298 18.87 -22.47 7.74
N ALA A 299 20.11 -21.95 7.68
CA ALA A 299 20.72 -21.44 6.45
C ALA A 299 20.91 -22.55 5.38
N THR A 300 21.02 -23.81 5.80
CA THR A 300 21.20 -24.98 4.94
C THR A 300 19.95 -25.84 4.81
N MET A 301 18.80 -25.35 5.29
CA MET A 301 17.52 -26.05 5.20
C MET A 301 17.19 -26.40 3.75
N PRO A 302 16.80 -27.65 3.44
CA PRO A 302 16.41 -28.05 2.09
C PRO A 302 15.29 -27.19 1.51
N GLY A 303 15.38 -26.91 0.21
CA GLY A 303 14.44 -26.02 -0.46
C GLY A 303 12.97 -26.49 -0.49
N ASP A 304 12.75 -27.80 -0.29
CA ASP A 304 11.41 -28.42 -0.20
C ASP A 304 10.81 -28.37 1.23
N ARG A 305 11.53 -27.76 2.18
CA ARG A 305 11.12 -27.71 3.59
C ARG A 305 10.68 -26.31 4.01
N CYS A 306 9.85 -26.28 5.04
CA CYS A 306 9.41 -25.05 5.70
C CYS A 306 9.25 -25.29 7.21
N ILE A 307 9.24 -24.18 7.96
CA ILE A 307 8.92 -24.18 9.37
C ILE A 307 7.61 -23.41 9.53
N LEU A 308 6.63 -24.06 10.15
CA LEU A 308 5.35 -23.45 10.51
C LEU A 308 5.30 -23.30 12.03
N GLN A 309 5.03 -22.08 12.48
CA GLN A 309 4.73 -21.78 13.85
C GLN A 309 3.27 -21.32 13.97
N LEU A 310 2.53 -21.93 14.87
CA LEU A 310 1.18 -21.53 15.24
C LEU A 310 1.17 -21.12 16.70
N ARG A 311 0.42 -20.08 17.01
CA ARG A 311 0.31 -19.60 18.40
C ARG A 311 -0.19 -20.70 19.32
N GLY A 312 0.56 -20.97 20.39
CA GLY A 312 0.20 -21.97 21.41
C GLY A 312 0.57 -23.40 21.06
N LEU A 313 1.24 -23.64 19.93
CA LEU A 313 1.72 -24.95 19.52
C LEU A 313 3.24 -24.97 19.32
N PRO A 314 3.90 -26.11 19.52
CA PRO A 314 5.29 -26.28 19.13
C PRO A 314 5.46 -26.05 17.61
N PRO A 315 6.64 -25.59 17.15
CA PRO A 315 6.90 -25.40 15.75
C PRO A 315 6.90 -26.71 14.97
N PHE A 316 6.43 -26.65 13.72
CA PHE A 316 6.38 -27.80 12.81
C PHE A 316 7.46 -27.65 11.75
N TYR A 317 8.27 -28.71 11.56
CA TYR A 317 9.17 -28.85 10.41
C TYR A 317 8.48 -29.69 9.35
N SER A 318 8.07 -29.08 8.24
CA SER A 318 7.19 -29.69 7.25
C SER A 318 7.76 -29.62 5.84
N LYS A 319 7.18 -30.41 4.94
CA LYS A 319 7.42 -30.26 3.51
C LYS A 319 6.54 -29.15 2.93
N LYS A 320 7.09 -28.38 2.00
CA LYS A 320 6.30 -27.48 1.17
C LYS A 320 5.33 -28.28 0.32
N TYR A 321 4.14 -27.73 0.11
CA TYR A 321 3.17 -28.33 -0.78
C TYR A 321 3.63 -28.23 -2.23
N ASP A 322 3.55 -29.34 -2.97
CA ASP A 322 3.82 -29.33 -4.41
C ASP A 322 2.63 -28.75 -5.17
N LEU A 323 2.79 -27.53 -5.70
CA LEU A 323 1.73 -26.81 -6.42
C LEU A 323 1.17 -27.60 -7.61
N LYS A 324 1.96 -28.46 -8.24
CA LYS A 324 1.50 -29.30 -9.36
C LYS A 324 0.40 -30.28 -8.96
N GLN A 325 0.30 -30.63 -7.67
CA GLN A 325 -0.74 -31.51 -7.13
C GLN A 325 -2.03 -30.74 -6.80
N HIS A 326 -2.02 -29.40 -6.87
CA HIS A 326 -3.22 -28.61 -6.57
C HIS A 326 -4.26 -28.74 -7.69
N PRO A 327 -5.55 -28.99 -7.39
CA PRO A 327 -6.61 -29.13 -8.41
C PRO A 327 -6.69 -27.96 -9.40
N ASN A 328 -6.36 -26.75 -8.94
CA ASN A 328 -6.40 -25.53 -9.75
C ASN A 328 -5.07 -25.25 -10.47
N TYR A 329 -4.03 -26.08 -10.34
CA TYR A 329 -2.76 -25.87 -11.04
C TYR A 329 -2.95 -25.68 -12.55
N LYS A 330 -3.88 -26.42 -13.14
CA LYS A 330 -4.24 -26.32 -14.58
C LYS A 330 -4.65 -24.93 -15.06
N TYR A 331 -4.99 -24.02 -14.14
CA TYR A 331 -5.37 -22.65 -14.44
C TYR A 331 -4.22 -21.65 -14.26
N THR A 332 -3.07 -22.09 -13.79
CA THR A 332 -1.89 -21.23 -13.61
C THR A 332 -1.14 -21.05 -14.94
N ALA A 333 -0.44 -19.92 -15.05
CA ALA A 333 0.45 -19.68 -16.20
C ALA A 333 1.59 -20.68 -16.31
N GLU A 334 2.02 -21.30 -15.19
CA GLU A 334 3.02 -22.37 -15.18
C GLU A 334 2.55 -23.65 -15.87
N ALA A 335 1.26 -23.95 -15.76
CA ALA A 335 0.68 -25.12 -16.42
C ALA A 335 0.52 -24.91 -17.94
N ASP A 336 0.07 -23.74 -18.34
CA ASP A 336 -0.10 -23.36 -19.75
C ASP A 336 0.01 -21.83 -19.89
N LYS A 337 1.20 -21.36 -20.28
CA LYS A 337 1.48 -19.93 -20.41
C LYS A 337 0.63 -19.26 -21.49
N GLN A 338 0.38 -19.96 -22.60
CA GLN A 338 -0.36 -19.33 -23.71
C GLN A 338 -1.85 -19.12 -23.36
N LYS A 339 -2.43 -20.06 -22.63
CA LYS A 339 -3.84 -20.07 -22.27
C LYS A 339 -4.16 -19.26 -21.01
N ASN A 340 -3.30 -19.35 -20.00
CA ASN A 340 -3.60 -18.91 -18.64
C ASN A 340 -2.83 -17.64 -18.22
N ALA A 341 -1.83 -17.20 -19.02
CA ALA A 341 -1.13 -15.98 -18.69
C ALA A 341 -2.08 -14.77 -18.66
N PHE A 342 -2.00 -13.99 -17.61
CA PHE A 342 -2.73 -12.72 -17.51
C PHE A 342 -2.19 -11.74 -18.55
N SER A 343 -3.08 -11.05 -19.25
CA SER A 343 -2.74 -9.99 -20.21
C SER A 343 -3.55 -8.75 -19.86
N LEU A 344 -2.84 -7.70 -19.47
CA LEU A 344 -3.45 -6.41 -19.15
C LEU A 344 -4.16 -5.81 -20.37
N ASP A 345 -3.56 -5.92 -21.56
CA ASP A 345 -4.14 -5.41 -22.81
C ASP A 345 -5.50 -6.04 -23.12
N LYS A 346 -5.61 -7.36 -22.89
CA LYS A 346 -6.90 -8.05 -23.06
C LYS A 346 -7.96 -7.55 -22.07
N LEU A 347 -7.55 -7.20 -20.85
CA LEU A 347 -8.46 -6.67 -19.84
C LEU A 347 -8.90 -5.25 -20.21
N ILE A 348 -7.98 -4.38 -20.57
CA ILE A 348 -8.24 -2.99 -20.98
C ILE A 348 -9.15 -2.98 -22.23
N ASN A 349 -8.80 -3.76 -23.25
CA ASN A 349 -9.61 -3.86 -24.48
C ASN A 349 -11.00 -4.46 -24.23
N ARG A 350 -11.16 -5.34 -23.23
CA ARG A 350 -12.46 -5.88 -22.84
C ARG A 350 -13.31 -4.82 -22.13
N ARG A 351 -12.71 -3.91 -21.37
CA ARG A 351 -13.38 -2.77 -20.72
C ARG A 351 -13.68 -1.63 -21.69
N ARG A 352 -12.79 -1.41 -22.68
CA ARG A 352 -13.00 -0.44 -23.76
C ARG A 352 -14.07 -0.86 -24.79
N ARG A 353 -14.70 -2.04 -24.62
CA ARG A 353 -15.94 -2.43 -25.32
C ARG A 353 -17.11 -2.33 -24.35
N PRO A 354 -17.52 -1.17 -23.92
CA PRO A 354 -18.80 -1.01 -23.25
C PRO A 354 -19.85 -0.98 -24.32
N GLY A 355 -21.03 -1.38 -23.99
CA GLY A 355 -22.25 -1.13 -24.76
C GLY A 355 -22.63 0.35 -24.90
N LEU A 356 -21.66 1.26 -24.89
CA LEU A 356 -21.80 2.66 -25.25
C LEU A 356 -22.06 2.87 -26.74
N ALA A 357 -21.85 1.83 -27.56
CA ALA A 357 -22.16 1.91 -28.99
C ALA A 357 -23.63 1.68 -29.35
N GLU A 358 -24.48 1.25 -28.42
CA GLU A 358 -25.91 1.00 -28.72
C GLU A 358 -26.84 2.17 -28.37
N GLU A 359 -26.40 3.21 -27.67
CA GLU A 359 -27.22 4.37 -27.31
C GLU A 359 -26.66 5.75 -27.66
N CYS A 360 -25.48 5.83 -28.27
CA CYS A 360 -25.00 7.10 -28.83
C CYS A 360 -25.45 7.23 -30.29
N GLU A 361 -26.40 8.11 -30.56
CA GLU A 361 -26.59 8.64 -31.89
C GLU A 361 -25.28 9.30 -32.34
N VAL A 362 -24.57 8.66 -33.25
CA VAL A 362 -23.41 9.23 -33.90
C VAL A 362 -23.91 10.31 -34.84
N TYR A 363 -23.83 11.56 -34.44
CA TYR A 363 -24.00 12.67 -35.36
C TYR A 363 -22.73 12.76 -36.20
N GLU A 364 -22.80 12.33 -37.46
CA GLU A 364 -21.79 12.72 -38.45
C GLU A 364 -21.87 14.24 -38.60
N ALA A 365 -20.94 14.96 -38.02
CA ALA A 365 -20.77 16.38 -38.32
C ALA A 365 -20.25 16.47 -39.77
N THR A 366 -21.15 16.59 -40.74
CA THR A 366 -20.74 17.02 -42.09
C THR A 366 -20.30 18.46 -41.99
N VAL A 367 -19.00 18.68 -41.98
CA VAL A 367 -18.42 20.00 -42.21
C VAL A 367 -18.72 20.33 -43.68
N PRO A 368 -19.39 21.46 -43.99
CA PRO A 368 -19.58 21.84 -45.36
C PRO A 368 -18.25 21.97 -46.08
N ASP A 369 -18.11 21.42 -47.28
CA ASP A 369 -16.88 21.43 -48.10
C ASP A 369 -16.32 22.84 -48.37
N GLU A 370 -17.04 23.90 -48.07
CA GLU A 370 -16.61 25.29 -48.22
C GLU A 370 -15.79 25.84 -47.03
N ALA A 371 -15.61 25.04 -45.95
CA ALA A 371 -14.90 25.49 -44.70
C ALA A 371 -13.50 24.92 -44.51
N LEU A 372 -13.08 23.99 -45.37
CA LEU A 372 -11.73 23.43 -45.33
C LEU A 372 -10.82 24.21 -46.29
N THR A 373 -9.79 24.86 -45.77
CA THR A 373 -8.70 25.42 -46.57
C THR A 373 -7.61 24.37 -46.72
N ASP A 374 -6.79 24.45 -47.78
CA ASP A 374 -5.70 23.51 -48.07
C ASP A 374 -4.71 23.31 -46.91
N GLU A 375 -4.76 24.17 -45.86
CA GLU A 375 -3.94 24.05 -44.65
C GLU A 375 -4.56 23.11 -43.60
N ASP A 376 -5.85 22.77 -43.72
CA ASP A 376 -6.53 21.90 -42.78
C ASP A 376 -6.45 20.41 -43.19
N GLU A 377 -6.08 20.08 -44.45
CA GLU A 377 -5.92 18.70 -44.88
C GLU A 377 -4.69 18.01 -44.26
N ASP A 378 -3.64 18.77 -43.91
CA ASP A 378 -2.42 18.23 -43.28
C ASP A 378 -2.63 17.82 -41.81
N ILE A 379 -3.74 18.24 -41.18
CA ILE A 379 -4.03 17.94 -39.75
C ILE A 379 -4.82 16.64 -39.58
N LEU A 380 -5.41 16.12 -40.65
CA LEU A 380 -6.31 14.95 -40.60
C LEU A 380 -5.71 13.62 -41.11
N ASN A 381 -4.41 13.60 -41.47
CA ASN A 381 -3.75 12.37 -41.86
C ASN A 381 -3.28 11.58 -40.62
N TYR A 382 -4.17 10.73 -40.13
CA TYR A 382 -3.92 9.80 -39.02
C TYR A 382 -3.05 8.59 -39.39
N ASP A 383 -2.55 8.50 -40.64
CA ASP A 383 -1.77 7.35 -41.13
C ASP A 383 -0.29 7.36 -40.68
N ASP A 384 0.19 8.46 -40.08
CA ASP A 384 1.59 8.59 -39.61
C ASP A 384 1.82 8.10 -38.18
N LEU A 385 0.81 7.55 -37.51
CA LEU A 385 0.94 7.03 -36.13
C LEU A 385 1.34 5.55 -36.04
N ASP A 386 1.48 4.87 -37.16
CA ASP A 386 1.91 3.46 -37.23
C ASP A 386 3.41 3.27 -37.56
N ASP A 387 4.25 4.32 -37.51
CA ASP A 387 5.69 4.20 -37.69
C ASP A 387 6.35 3.85 -36.32
N PRO A 388 6.85 2.61 -36.14
CA PRO A 388 7.50 2.18 -34.92
C PRO A 388 8.86 2.85 -34.64
N ASP A 389 9.39 3.65 -35.56
CA ASP A 389 10.72 4.30 -35.45
C ASP A 389 10.66 5.81 -35.11
N ALA A 390 9.46 6.37 -34.84
CA ALA A 390 9.30 7.80 -34.55
C ALA A 390 9.67 8.22 -33.10
N PHE A 391 10.12 7.29 -32.24
CA PHE A 391 10.59 7.58 -30.88
C PHE A 391 11.97 6.95 -30.64
N VAL A 392 13.01 7.60 -31.12
CA VAL A 392 14.40 7.42 -30.64
C VAL A 392 14.86 8.69 -29.95
#